data_dd130ab794ca77639812390b431465d9
#
_entry.id   dd130ab794ca77639812390b431465d9
#
_cell.length_a   1.000
_cell.length_b   1.000
_cell.length_c   1.000
_cell.angle_alpha   90.00
_cell.angle_beta   90.00
_cell.angle_gamma   90.00
#
_symmetry.space_group_name_H-M   'P 1'
#
loop_
_entity.id
_entity.type
_entity.pdbx_description
1 polymer ?
#
loop_
_entity_poly.entity_id
_entity_poly.type
_entity_poly.pdbx_seq_one_letter_code
_entity_poly.pdbx_strand_id
1 'polypeptide(L)'
;MSEVTFPEGFLWGGALAANQSEGSYLAGGKGLTTVDMIPHGEHRMPVKLGLEPRFTLRDDEYYPSHDAIDFYRRYKDDIALMAEMGFTVFRTSIAWSRIYPKGDELTPNPEGIAFYRSLFEECQKYGITPLVTLCHFDVPMHLVTEYGSWRNRKMIEFFARYARTCFDAFNGLVKYWLTFNEINILLHSPFSGAGLVFGSEDNREQVKYQAAHHELVASALVTKIAHEIDPENQVGCMLAGGNFYPWSCNPEDVWAAMEKDRENLFFIDVQARGAYPSYAARVFREKGIEIEWQDGDAELLRHTVDFVSFSYYASRCASADMNEKNSSAANVVKSLTNPHIPRSAWGWGIDPLGLRITMNMMYDRYQKPLFLVENGLGARDEIDANGEIHDDYRISYLKQHIQAMGEAIADGIPVMGYTTWGCIDLVAASTGEMSKRYGFVYVDRDDHGNGSLARTRKKSFWWYKKVIASNGCDLSE
;
A
#
# COMPACT_ATOMS: atom_id res chain seq x y z
N MET A 1 -9.21 32.89 -3.03
CA MET A 1 -9.08 31.45 -2.73
C MET A 1 -9.50 31.32 -1.29
N SER A 2 -10.52 30.50 -0.99
CA SER A 2 -10.88 30.19 0.40
C SER A 2 -9.65 29.56 1.08
N GLU A 3 -9.32 30.01 2.26
CA GLU A 3 -8.29 29.35 3.07
C GLU A 3 -8.73 27.92 3.32
N VAL A 4 -7.97 26.97 2.80
CA VAL A 4 -8.24 25.55 3.04
C VAL A 4 -7.84 25.26 4.49
N THR A 5 -8.78 24.77 5.29
CA THR A 5 -8.54 24.43 6.69
C THR A 5 -8.68 22.94 6.90
N PHE A 6 -7.66 22.33 7.52
CA PHE A 6 -7.70 20.94 7.94
C PHE A 6 -8.34 20.82 9.33
N PRO A 7 -9.06 19.73 9.63
CA PRO A 7 -9.67 19.54 10.94
C PRO A 7 -8.65 19.55 12.07
N GLU A 8 -9.08 19.97 13.25
CA GLU A 8 -8.30 19.74 14.47
C GLU A 8 -8.11 18.25 14.69
N GLY A 9 -6.90 17.83 15.06
CA GLY A 9 -6.57 16.40 15.22
C GLY A 9 -6.32 15.65 13.92
N PHE A 10 -6.26 16.34 12.77
CA PHE A 10 -5.86 15.72 11.50
C PHE A 10 -4.49 15.07 11.63
N LEU A 11 -4.36 13.82 11.16
CA LEU A 11 -3.15 13.04 11.30
C LEU A 11 -2.20 13.29 10.13
N TRP A 12 -1.05 13.89 10.43
CA TRP A 12 0.01 14.19 9.46
C TRP A 12 1.18 13.24 9.64
N GLY A 13 1.67 12.64 8.57
CA GLY A 13 2.87 11.82 8.69
C GLY A 13 3.37 11.27 7.36
N GLY A 14 3.99 10.12 7.45
CA GLY A 14 4.57 9.41 6.32
C GLY A 14 4.44 7.90 6.47
N ALA A 15 4.70 7.20 5.39
CA ALA A 15 4.55 5.76 5.29
C ALA A 15 5.83 5.08 4.81
N LEU A 16 6.09 3.91 5.36
CA LEU A 16 7.04 2.91 4.88
C LEU A 16 6.34 1.55 4.78
N ALA A 17 7.03 0.56 4.22
CA ALA A 17 6.62 -0.83 4.26
C ALA A 17 7.79 -1.70 4.75
N ALA A 18 7.49 -2.73 5.53
CA ALA A 18 8.50 -3.61 6.09
C ALA A 18 9.44 -4.17 5.01
N ASN A 19 8.87 -4.72 3.94
CA ASN A 19 9.64 -5.36 2.87
C ASN A 19 10.50 -4.41 2.02
N GLN A 20 10.22 -3.11 2.05
CA GLN A 20 10.94 -2.10 1.27
C GLN A 20 11.94 -1.29 2.12
N SER A 21 11.89 -1.43 3.44
CA SER A 21 12.69 -0.61 4.36
C SER A 21 13.50 -1.40 5.36
N GLU A 22 12.98 -2.46 5.94
CA GLU A 22 13.59 -3.14 7.09
C GLU A 22 14.93 -3.78 6.75
N GLY A 23 15.01 -4.52 5.64
CA GLY A 23 16.18 -5.37 5.38
C GLY A 23 16.30 -6.47 6.44
N SER A 24 17.53 -6.90 6.71
CA SER A 24 17.78 -7.96 7.72
C SER A 24 16.84 -9.15 7.55
N TYR A 25 16.70 -9.60 6.31
CA TYR A 25 15.60 -10.48 5.86
C TYR A 25 15.58 -11.88 6.51
N LEU A 26 16.65 -12.27 7.20
CA LEU A 26 16.72 -13.51 7.99
C LEU A 26 16.96 -13.26 9.49
N ALA A 27 17.14 -12.01 9.90
CA ALA A 27 17.43 -11.69 11.30
C ALA A 27 16.21 -11.96 12.21
N GLY A 28 16.51 -12.31 13.46
CA GLY A 28 15.46 -12.54 14.47
C GLY A 28 14.54 -13.72 14.16
N GLY A 29 15.05 -14.71 13.40
CA GLY A 29 14.28 -15.90 13.03
C GLY A 29 13.23 -15.68 11.93
N LYS A 30 13.29 -14.55 11.21
CA LYS A 30 12.38 -14.26 10.09
C LYS A 30 12.47 -15.35 9.01
N GLY A 31 11.32 -15.81 8.51
CA GLY A 31 11.21 -16.63 7.32
C GLY A 31 11.20 -15.81 6.02
N LEU A 32 11.44 -16.49 4.89
CA LEU A 32 11.34 -15.88 3.57
C LEU A 32 9.89 -15.52 3.24
N THR A 33 9.72 -14.43 2.51
CA THR A 33 8.44 -13.99 1.95
C THR A 33 8.50 -13.94 0.43
N THR A 34 7.34 -13.78 -0.20
CA THR A 34 7.22 -13.58 -1.66
C THR A 34 8.08 -12.43 -2.15
N VAL A 35 8.17 -11.33 -1.40
CA VAL A 35 8.98 -10.16 -1.78
C VAL A 35 10.48 -10.49 -1.76
N ASP A 36 10.93 -11.34 -0.85
CA ASP A 36 12.34 -11.78 -0.78
C ASP A 36 12.77 -12.57 -2.02
N MET A 37 11.80 -13.09 -2.80
CA MET A 37 12.02 -13.83 -4.03
C MET A 37 12.06 -12.97 -5.29
N ILE A 38 11.77 -11.68 -5.18
CA ILE A 38 11.65 -10.77 -6.34
C ILE A 38 13.00 -10.07 -6.57
N PRO A 39 13.72 -10.41 -7.68
CA PRO A 39 15.02 -9.84 -7.95
C PRO A 39 14.94 -8.42 -8.49
N HIS A 40 16.08 -7.76 -8.55
CA HIS A 40 16.32 -6.59 -9.38
C HIS A 40 16.57 -7.02 -10.84
N GLY A 41 16.26 -6.16 -11.81
CA GLY A 41 16.57 -6.39 -13.21
C GLY A 41 15.45 -7.02 -14.02
N GLU A 42 15.82 -7.67 -15.12
CA GLU A 42 14.87 -8.14 -16.16
C GLU A 42 13.86 -9.20 -15.67
N HIS A 43 14.24 -10.01 -14.70
CA HIS A 43 13.35 -11.04 -14.13
C HIS A 43 12.32 -10.49 -13.15
N ARG A 44 12.46 -9.23 -12.71
CA ARG A 44 11.59 -8.64 -11.69
C ARG A 44 10.11 -8.67 -12.08
N MET A 45 9.77 -8.10 -13.22
CA MET A 45 8.37 -8.05 -13.65
C MET A 45 7.78 -9.42 -13.95
N PRO A 46 8.46 -10.33 -14.68
CA PRO A 46 7.97 -11.69 -14.88
C PRO A 46 7.67 -12.42 -13.57
N VAL A 47 8.53 -12.31 -12.56
CA VAL A 47 8.30 -12.90 -11.23
C VAL A 47 7.10 -12.27 -10.54
N LYS A 48 7.01 -10.95 -10.47
CA LYS A 48 5.89 -10.22 -9.85
C LYS A 48 4.52 -10.60 -10.44
N LEU A 49 4.48 -10.79 -11.75
CA LEU A 49 3.26 -11.13 -12.47
C LEU A 49 2.90 -12.63 -12.40
N GLY A 50 3.72 -13.45 -11.75
CA GLY A 50 3.52 -14.89 -11.68
C GLY A 50 3.76 -15.63 -13.01
N LEU A 51 4.48 -14.99 -13.93
CA LEU A 51 4.86 -15.58 -15.24
C LEU A 51 6.14 -16.41 -15.15
N GLU A 52 6.97 -16.12 -14.18
CA GLU A 52 8.21 -16.83 -13.87
C GLU A 52 8.19 -17.26 -12.39
N PRO A 53 7.72 -18.49 -12.08
CA PRO A 53 7.66 -18.97 -10.70
C PRO A 53 9.04 -19.02 -10.06
N ARG A 54 9.14 -18.55 -8.81
CA ARG A 54 10.36 -18.57 -8.00
C ARG A 54 10.09 -19.21 -6.66
N PHE A 55 10.78 -20.32 -6.40
CA PHE A 55 10.69 -21.08 -5.15
C PHE A 55 12.01 -21.11 -4.38
N THR A 56 13.12 -20.75 -5.04
CA THR A 56 14.46 -20.67 -4.46
C THR A 56 15.15 -19.39 -4.88
N LEU A 57 16.01 -18.88 -4.00
CA LEU A 57 16.91 -17.76 -4.33
C LEU A 57 18.00 -18.24 -5.29
N ARG A 58 18.49 -17.33 -6.14
CA ARG A 58 19.61 -17.56 -7.05
C ARG A 58 20.80 -16.72 -6.64
N ASP A 59 21.98 -17.31 -6.63
CA ASP A 59 23.22 -16.66 -6.18
C ASP A 59 23.72 -15.57 -7.16
N ASP A 60 23.26 -15.62 -8.41
CA ASP A 60 23.62 -14.67 -9.47
C ASP A 60 22.66 -13.47 -9.57
N GLU A 61 21.69 -13.37 -8.69
CA GLU A 61 20.71 -12.28 -8.66
C GLU A 61 20.84 -11.39 -7.42
N TYR A 62 20.56 -10.11 -7.60
CA TYR A 62 20.46 -9.14 -6.50
C TYR A 62 19.00 -8.99 -6.07
N TYR A 63 18.77 -9.08 -4.76
CA TYR A 63 17.44 -8.95 -4.15
C TYR A 63 17.41 -7.71 -3.26
N PRO A 64 16.85 -6.58 -3.75
CA PRO A 64 16.90 -5.29 -3.03
C PRO A 64 16.28 -5.31 -1.63
N SER A 65 15.25 -6.12 -1.42
CA SER A 65 14.54 -6.22 -0.13
C SER A 65 15.38 -6.87 0.98
N HIS A 66 16.43 -7.64 0.63
CA HIS A 66 17.20 -8.37 1.63
C HIS A 66 17.92 -7.42 2.61
N ASP A 67 18.46 -6.34 2.09
CA ASP A 67 19.13 -5.31 2.90
C ASP A 67 18.28 -4.03 3.04
N ALA A 68 17.53 -3.70 2.01
CA ALA A 68 16.71 -2.50 1.89
C ALA A 68 17.47 -1.24 2.37
N ILE A 69 16.97 -0.53 3.36
CA ILE A 69 17.63 0.63 3.96
C ILE A 69 18.05 0.40 5.41
N ASP A 70 18.06 -0.86 5.83
CA ASP A 70 18.44 -1.29 7.19
C ASP A 70 17.59 -0.63 8.30
N PHE A 71 16.31 -0.38 8.02
CA PHE A 71 15.37 0.18 9.00
C PHE A 71 15.24 -0.73 10.24
N TYR A 72 15.38 -2.03 10.09
CA TYR A 72 15.34 -2.99 11.20
C TYR A 72 16.32 -2.62 12.32
N ARG A 73 17.51 -2.10 11.99
CA ARG A 73 18.51 -1.66 12.97
C ARG A 73 18.46 -0.16 13.25
N ARG A 74 18.01 0.65 12.27
CA ARG A 74 18.07 2.12 12.30
C ARG A 74 16.74 2.79 12.66
N TYR A 75 15.71 2.03 12.99
CA TYR A 75 14.36 2.55 13.20
C TYR A 75 14.29 3.65 14.26
N LYS A 76 15.11 3.61 15.31
CA LYS A 76 15.12 4.65 16.36
C LYS A 76 15.57 6.00 15.81
N ASP A 77 16.63 6.01 15.01
CA ASP A 77 17.13 7.22 14.37
C ASP A 77 16.14 7.74 13.32
N ASP A 78 15.55 6.83 12.53
CA ASP A 78 14.57 7.19 11.53
C ASP A 78 13.27 7.74 12.14
N ILE A 79 12.77 7.16 13.23
CA ILE A 79 11.63 7.68 13.99
C ILE A 79 11.94 9.03 14.61
N ALA A 80 13.18 9.25 15.09
CA ALA A 80 13.60 10.57 15.59
C ALA A 80 13.54 11.64 14.49
N LEU A 81 13.90 11.31 13.24
CA LEU A 81 13.73 12.21 12.08
C LEU A 81 12.27 12.51 11.79
N MET A 82 11.39 11.51 11.89
CA MET A 82 9.94 11.70 11.75
C MET A 82 9.39 12.62 12.84
N ALA A 83 9.83 12.44 14.07
CA ALA A 83 9.45 13.31 15.19
C ALA A 83 9.95 14.75 14.99
N GLU A 84 11.15 14.95 14.46
CA GLU A 84 11.69 16.26 14.10
C GLU A 84 10.84 16.96 13.04
N MET A 85 10.29 16.21 12.06
CA MET A 85 9.33 16.77 11.10
C MET A 85 7.96 17.09 11.71
N GLY A 86 7.69 16.60 12.92
CA GLY A 86 6.41 16.82 13.60
C GLY A 86 5.33 15.78 13.27
N PHE A 87 5.68 14.59 12.81
CA PHE A 87 4.72 13.52 12.53
C PHE A 87 3.82 13.26 13.72
N THR A 88 2.52 13.15 13.46
CA THR A 88 1.51 12.70 14.42
C THR A 88 1.05 11.28 14.14
N VAL A 89 1.35 10.77 12.95
CA VAL A 89 1.11 9.39 12.53
C VAL A 89 2.29 8.86 11.72
N PHE A 90 2.64 7.60 11.94
CA PHE A 90 3.57 6.85 11.10
C PHE A 90 2.91 5.57 10.64
N ARG A 91 2.79 5.39 9.34
CA ARG A 91 2.29 4.14 8.76
C ARG A 91 3.45 3.23 8.39
N THR A 92 3.39 1.98 8.84
CA THR A 92 4.30 0.93 8.40
C THR A 92 3.54 -0.41 8.35
N SER A 93 4.23 -1.48 7.95
CA SER A 93 3.67 -2.82 7.96
C SER A 93 4.45 -3.73 8.92
N ILE A 94 3.79 -4.81 9.33
CA ILE A 94 4.44 -5.92 10.03
C ILE A 94 4.77 -6.99 8.98
N ALA A 95 6.01 -7.44 8.93
CA ALA A 95 6.37 -8.60 8.13
C ALA A 95 5.78 -9.85 8.78
N TRP A 96 4.79 -10.47 8.13
CA TRP A 96 4.10 -11.66 8.63
C TRP A 96 5.09 -12.74 9.08
N SER A 97 6.13 -12.99 8.28
CA SER A 97 7.15 -14.01 8.57
C SER A 97 8.15 -13.66 9.68
N ARG A 98 8.09 -12.45 10.26
CA ARG A 98 8.78 -12.17 11.52
C ARG A 98 8.00 -12.69 12.71
N ILE A 99 6.68 -12.72 12.61
CA ILE A 99 5.78 -13.19 13.68
C ILE A 99 5.54 -14.70 13.56
N TYR A 100 5.31 -15.20 12.36
CA TYR A 100 5.18 -16.61 12.03
C TYR A 100 6.08 -16.94 10.83
N PRO A 101 7.31 -17.40 11.05
CA PRO A 101 8.32 -17.56 9.99
C PRO A 101 7.88 -18.42 8.81
N LYS A 102 7.10 -19.47 9.05
CA LYS A 102 6.47 -20.31 8.02
C LYS A 102 5.02 -19.89 7.73
N GLY A 103 4.36 -19.23 8.67
CA GLY A 103 2.98 -18.79 8.56
C GLY A 103 1.95 -19.75 9.15
N ASP A 104 2.27 -21.03 9.29
CA ASP A 104 1.37 -22.09 9.76
C ASP A 104 1.71 -22.64 11.16
N GLU A 105 2.70 -22.06 11.85
CA GLU A 105 3.03 -22.44 13.21
C GLU A 105 1.87 -22.17 14.17
N LEU A 106 1.80 -22.93 15.24
CA LEU A 106 0.81 -22.73 16.30
C LEU A 106 1.19 -21.64 17.31
N THR A 107 2.49 -21.34 17.41
CA THR A 107 3.05 -20.35 18.32
C THR A 107 3.89 -19.32 17.58
N PRO A 108 3.78 -18.01 17.94
CA PRO A 108 4.51 -16.97 17.28
C PRO A 108 5.99 -16.96 17.66
N ASN A 109 6.80 -16.32 16.81
CA ASN A 109 8.21 -16.04 17.08
C ASN A 109 8.34 -14.85 18.05
N PRO A 110 8.87 -15.06 19.27
CA PRO A 110 8.96 -13.99 20.26
C PRO A 110 9.91 -12.86 19.87
N GLU A 111 10.93 -13.13 19.06
CA GLU A 111 11.86 -12.08 18.60
C GLU A 111 11.20 -11.09 17.64
N GLY A 112 10.32 -11.57 16.76
CA GLY A 112 9.53 -10.71 15.87
C GLY A 112 8.57 -9.80 16.64
N ILE A 113 7.89 -10.35 17.64
CA ILE A 113 7.01 -9.60 18.54
C ILE A 113 7.81 -8.53 19.30
N ALA A 114 8.96 -8.89 19.85
CA ALA A 114 9.82 -7.96 20.58
C ALA A 114 10.31 -6.79 19.71
N PHE A 115 10.67 -7.07 18.47
CA PHE A 115 11.09 -6.04 17.51
C PHE A 115 9.99 -5.01 17.27
N TYR A 116 8.79 -5.45 16.88
CA TYR A 116 7.69 -4.53 16.59
C TYR A 116 7.18 -3.82 17.84
N ARG A 117 7.19 -4.46 18.99
CA ARG A 117 6.89 -3.77 20.25
C ARG A 117 7.84 -2.61 20.48
N SER A 118 9.15 -2.84 20.35
CA SER A 118 10.16 -1.79 20.51
C SER A 118 9.97 -0.65 19.51
N LEU A 119 9.58 -0.97 18.26
CA LEU A 119 9.30 0.02 17.22
C LEU A 119 8.09 0.89 17.60
N PHE A 120 6.99 0.28 18.05
CA PHE A 120 5.78 1.03 18.41
C PHE A 120 5.93 1.80 19.72
N GLU A 121 6.69 1.29 20.68
CA GLU A 121 7.08 2.02 21.89
C GLU A 121 7.93 3.26 21.56
N GLU A 122 8.83 3.16 20.59
CA GLU A 122 9.60 4.30 20.10
C GLU A 122 8.70 5.37 19.45
N CYS A 123 7.69 4.97 18.68
CA CYS A 123 6.66 5.89 18.19
C CYS A 123 5.91 6.57 19.34
N GLN A 124 5.47 5.80 20.34
CA GLN A 124 4.76 6.32 21.51
C GLN A 124 5.57 7.33 22.28
N LYS A 125 6.87 7.12 22.44
CA LYS A 125 7.82 8.05 23.09
C LYS A 125 7.77 9.45 22.50
N TYR A 126 7.53 9.58 21.20
CA TYR A 126 7.43 10.85 20.49
C TYR A 126 5.99 11.31 20.24
N GLY A 127 4.99 10.60 20.77
CA GLY A 127 3.59 10.94 20.51
C GLY A 127 3.13 10.66 19.08
N ILE A 128 3.84 9.80 18.35
CA ILE A 128 3.51 9.40 16.99
C ILE A 128 2.58 8.17 17.05
N THR A 129 1.38 8.29 16.47
CA THR A 129 0.42 7.20 16.38
C THR A 129 0.81 6.20 15.30
N PRO A 130 1.00 4.91 15.60
CA PRO A 130 1.20 3.91 14.56
C PRO A 130 -0.08 3.64 13.78
N LEU A 131 0.04 3.54 12.45
CA LEU A 131 -0.97 2.98 11.55
C LEU A 131 -0.33 1.76 10.88
N VAL A 132 -0.85 0.57 11.15
CA VAL A 132 -0.15 -0.68 10.86
C VAL A 132 -0.89 -1.51 9.82
N THR A 133 -0.20 -1.84 8.73
CA THR A 133 -0.67 -2.77 7.72
C THR A 133 -0.23 -4.20 8.10
N LEU A 134 -1.18 -5.13 8.19
CA LEU A 134 -0.91 -6.52 8.54
C LEU A 134 -0.19 -7.28 7.43
N CYS A 135 -0.60 -7.09 6.18
CA CYS A 135 0.05 -7.72 5.03
C CYS A 135 0.29 -6.70 3.92
N HIS A 136 1.56 -6.34 3.71
CA HIS A 136 2.00 -5.45 2.65
C HIS A 136 2.73 -6.24 1.56
N PHE A 137 1.99 -7.13 0.86
CA PHE A 137 2.45 -8.01 -0.20
C PHE A 137 3.33 -9.19 0.22
N ASP A 138 3.83 -9.21 1.42
CA ASP A 138 4.84 -10.16 1.92
C ASP A 138 4.21 -11.41 2.56
N VAL A 139 3.76 -12.33 1.72
CA VAL A 139 3.25 -13.63 2.17
C VAL A 139 4.43 -14.56 2.50
N PRO A 140 4.41 -15.30 3.64
CA PRO A 140 5.42 -16.30 3.93
C PRO A 140 5.56 -17.32 2.81
N MET A 141 6.79 -17.54 2.32
CA MET A 141 7.03 -18.45 1.17
C MET A 141 6.62 -19.90 1.45
N HIS A 142 6.72 -20.36 2.68
CA HIS A 142 6.23 -21.69 3.05
C HIS A 142 4.74 -21.86 2.76
N LEU A 143 3.92 -20.80 2.97
CA LEU A 143 2.50 -20.84 2.63
C LEU A 143 2.25 -20.88 1.12
N VAL A 144 3.16 -20.35 0.32
CA VAL A 144 3.10 -20.45 -1.14
C VAL A 144 3.42 -21.87 -1.57
N THR A 145 4.53 -22.44 -1.10
CA THR A 145 5.00 -23.77 -1.52
C THR A 145 4.14 -24.91 -1.04
N GLU A 146 3.66 -24.87 0.21
CA GLU A 146 2.88 -25.95 0.82
C GLU A 146 1.38 -25.87 0.57
N TYR A 147 0.83 -24.64 0.44
CA TYR A 147 -0.62 -24.44 0.36
C TYR A 147 -1.09 -23.76 -0.93
N GLY A 148 -0.17 -23.22 -1.73
CA GLY A 148 -0.54 -22.39 -2.89
C GLY A 148 -1.02 -20.99 -2.51
N SER A 149 -0.62 -20.47 -1.35
CA SER A 149 -1.01 -19.16 -0.84
C SER A 149 -2.54 -18.99 -0.83
N TRP A 150 -3.04 -17.81 -1.18
CA TRP A 150 -4.46 -17.46 -1.10
C TRP A 150 -5.40 -18.27 -1.99
N ARG A 151 -4.87 -19.16 -2.84
CA ARG A 151 -5.67 -20.21 -3.51
C ARG A 151 -6.32 -21.13 -2.49
N ASN A 152 -5.67 -21.35 -1.36
CA ASN A 152 -6.08 -22.30 -0.33
C ASN A 152 -6.84 -21.58 0.78
N ARG A 153 -8.02 -22.07 1.08
CA ARG A 153 -8.87 -21.53 2.14
C ARG A 153 -8.24 -21.54 3.52
N LYS A 154 -7.29 -22.43 3.80
CA LYS A 154 -6.54 -22.45 5.08
C LYS A 154 -5.80 -21.13 5.38
N MET A 155 -5.52 -20.34 4.35
CA MET A 155 -4.91 -19.02 4.54
C MET A 155 -5.75 -18.11 5.43
N ILE A 156 -7.07 -18.25 5.43
CA ILE A 156 -7.97 -17.48 6.30
C ILE A 156 -7.63 -17.75 7.77
N GLU A 157 -7.45 -19.02 8.14
CA GLU A 157 -7.06 -19.41 9.51
C GLU A 157 -5.65 -18.90 9.87
N PHE A 158 -4.69 -19.06 8.98
CA PHE A 158 -3.31 -18.64 9.23
C PHE A 158 -3.21 -17.12 9.38
N PHE A 159 -3.88 -16.39 8.54
CA PHE A 159 -3.92 -14.92 8.61
C PHE A 159 -4.66 -14.43 9.87
N ALA A 160 -5.76 -15.07 10.24
CA ALA A 160 -6.51 -14.73 11.45
C ALA A 160 -5.68 -14.98 12.72
N ARG A 161 -4.92 -16.07 12.78
CA ARG A 161 -4.02 -16.38 13.91
C ARG A 161 -2.92 -15.31 14.01
N TYR A 162 -2.29 -14.97 12.90
CA TYR A 162 -1.29 -13.93 12.82
C TYR A 162 -1.84 -12.57 13.29
N ALA A 163 -2.98 -12.17 12.76
CA ALA A 163 -3.62 -10.90 13.11
C ALA A 163 -4.01 -10.84 14.60
N ARG A 164 -4.60 -11.92 15.14
CA ARG A 164 -4.93 -12.02 16.58
C ARG A 164 -3.69 -11.82 17.42
N THR A 165 -2.59 -12.47 17.08
CA THR A 165 -1.31 -12.29 17.79
C THR A 165 -0.86 -10.84 17.79
N CYS A 166 -0.97 -10.15 16.65
CA CYS A 166 -0.61 -8.73 16.56
C CYS A 166 -1.54 -7.85 17.41
N PHE A 167 -2.84 -8.07 17.35
CA PHE A 167 -3.80 -7.30 18.15
C PHE A 167 -3.58 -7.47 19.65
N ASP A 168 -3.33 -8.70 20.10
CA ASP A 168 -3.03 -8.98 21.50
C ASP A 168 -1.68 -8.39 21.94
N ALA A 169 -0.63 -8.62 21.15
CA ALA A 169 0.72 -8.22 21.51
C ALA A 169 0.91 -6.69 21.53
N PHE A 170 0.22 -5.98 20.65
CA PHE A 170 0.38 -4.52 20.46
C PHE A 170 -0.84 -3.73 20.94
N ASN A 171 -1.72 -4.36 21.73
CA ASN A 171 -2.84 -3.66 22.37
C ASN A 171 -2.31 -2.53 23.27
N GLY A 172 -2.90 -1.35 23.15
CA GLY A 172 -2.45 -0.13 23.83
C GLY A 172 -1.31 0.61 23.13
N LEU A 173 -0.65 0.01 22.14
CA LEU A 173 0.37 0.65 21.29
C LEU A 173 -0.15 1.01 19.92
N VAL A 174 -0.97 0.15 19.32
CA VAL A 174 -1.53 0.32 17.97
C VAL A 174 -3.05 0.28 18.04
N LYS A 175 -3.69 1.29 17.46
CA LYS A 175 -5.15 1.43 17.38
C LYS A 175 -5.65 1.34 15.92
N TYR A 176 -4.86 1.82 14.95
CA TYR A 176 -5.22 1.88 13.54
C TYR A 176 -4.55 0.76 12.75
N TRP A 177 -5.37 -0.03 12.08
CA TRP A 177 -4.95 -1.22 11.35
C TRP A 177 -5.49 -1.24 9.94
N LEU A 178 -4.68 -1.73 8.99
CA LEU A 178 -5.08 -2.08 7.64
C LEU A 178 -4.83 -3.57 7.42
N THR A 179 -5.78 -4.28 6.82
CA THR A 179 -5.66 -5.73 6.63
C THR A 179 -4.68 -6.08 5.51
N PHE A 180 -4.93 -5.58 4.31
CA PHE A 180 -4.10 -5.80 3.13
C PHE A 180 -3.76 -4.49 2.46
N ASN A 181 -2.48 -4.31 2.11
CA ASN A 181 -2.07 -3.18 1.28
C ASN A 181 -2.56 -3.37 -0.15
N GLU A 182 -3.18 -2.33 -0.72
CA GLU A 182 -3.58 -2.30 -2.14
C GLU A 182 -4.18 -3.64 -2.61
N ILE A 183 -5.22 -4.11 -1.92
CA ILE A 183 -5.81 -5.45 -2.11
C ILE A 183 -6.16 -5.76 -3.57
N ASN A 184 -6.53 -4.75 -4.37
CA ASN A 184 -6.85 -4.90 -5.79
C ASN A 184 -5.63 -5.24 -6.66
N ILE A 185 -4.41 -5.07 -6.17
CA ILE A 185 -3.18 -5.44 -6.89
C ILE A 185 -3.09 -6.94 -7.15
N LEU A 186 -3.77 -7.76 -6.37
CA LEU A 186 -3.91 -9.20 -6.62
C LEU A 186 -4.32 -9.50 -8.08
N LEU A 187 -5.23 -8.72 -8.66
CA LEU A 187 -5.67 -8.90 -10.04
C LEU A 187 -4.59 -8.55 -11.08
N HIS A 188 -3.73 -7.57 -10.76
CA HIS A 188 -2.79 -6.99 -11.69
C HIS A 188 -1.36 -7.55 -11.57
N SER A 189 -0.97 -7.95 -10.37
CA SER A 189 0.35 -8.50 -10.05
C SER A 189 0.21 -9.64 -9.05
N PRO A 190 -0.29 -10.80 -9.50
CA PRO A 190 -0.82 -11.83 -8.60
C PRO A 190 0.21 -12.48 -7.69
N PHE A 191 1.47 -12.62 -8.11
CA PHE A 191 2.50 -13.17 -7.22
C PHE A 191 2.90 -12.16 -6.15
N SER A 192 3.22 -10.92 -6.54
CA SER A 192 3.58 -9.91 -5.54
C SER A 192 2.38 -9.49 -4.69
N GLY A 193 1.18 -9.48 -5.25
CA GLY A 193 -0.04 -9.07 -4.54
C GLY A 193 -0.58 -10.10 -3.56
N ALA A 194 -0.47 -11.40 -3.89
CA ALA A 194 -1.10 -12.46 -3.10
C ALA A 194 -0.35 -13.80 -3.11
N GLY A 195 0.89 -13.85 -3.57
CA GLY A 195 1.69 -15.08 -3.63
C GLY A 195 1.12 -16.13 -4.58
N LEU A 196 0.40 -15.73 -5.60
CA LEU A 196 -0.22 -16.66 -6.54
C LEU A 196 0.79 -17.16 -7.59
N VAL A 197 0.85 -18.47 -7.74
CA VAL A 197 1.58 -19.17 -8.80
C VAL A 197 0.57 -19.98 -9.61
N PHE A 198 0.75 -19.99 -10.94
CA PHE A 198 -0.17 -20.63 -11.86
C PHE A 198 0.46 -21.84 -12.55
N GLY A 199 -0.31 -22.93 -12.66
CA GLY A 199 -0.02 -24.05 -13.53
C GLY A 199 -0.47 -23.76 -14.96
N SER A 200 -0.02 -24.62 -15.90
CA SER A 200 -0.40 -24.50 -17.34
C SER A 200 -1.90 -24.66 -17.59
N GLU A 201 -2.58 -25.43 -16.75
CA GLU A 201 -4.00 -25.75 -16.88
C GLU A 201 -4.91 -24.79 -16.11
N ASP A 202 -4.34 -23.83 -15.36
CA ASP A 202 -5.13 -22.92 -14.54
C ASP A 202 -5.88 -21.90 -15.37
N ASN A 203 -7.17 -21.74 -15.09
CA ASN A 203 -7.90 -20.54 -15.44
C ASN A 203 -7.46 -19.43 -14.45
N ARG A 204 -6.58 -18.54 -14.88
CA ARG A 204 -5.97 -17.51 -14.02
C ARG A 204 -7.00 -16.58 -13.39
N GLU A 205 -8.04 -16.20 -14.11
CA GLU A 205 -9.11 -15.35 -13.58
C GLU A 205 -9.88 -16.06 -12.47
N GLN A 206 -10.20 -17.34 -12.65
CA GLN A 206 -10.81 -18.17 -11.61
C GLN A 206 -9.95 -18.21 -10.35
N VAL A 207 -8.65 -18.46 -10.49
CA VAL A 207 -7.70 -18.52 -9.37
C VAL A 207 -7.63 -17.21 -8.64
N LYS A 208 -7.49 -16.09 -9.37
CA LYS A 208 -7.39 -14.73 -8.77
C LYS A 208 -8.65 -14.39 -7.97
N TYR A 209 -9.83 -14.59 -8.52
CA TYR A 209 -11.06 -14.22 -7.84
C TYR A 209 -11.41 -15.16 -6.68
N GLN A 210 -11.06 -16.44 -6.75
CA GLN A 210 -11.16 -17.33 -5.58
C GLN A 210 -10.20 -16.91 -4.47
N ALA A 211 -8.97 -16.55 -4.81
CA ALA A 211 -8.01 -16.00 -3.86
C ALA A 211 -8.50 -14.66 -3.26
N ALA A 212 -9.07 -13.78 -4.08
CA ALA A 212 -9.71 -12.55 -3.64
C ALA A 212 -10.84 -12.83 -2.63
N HIS A 213 -11.67 -13.83 -2.88
CA HIS A 213 -12.71 -14.24 -1.94
C HIS A 213 -12.12 -14.64 -0.57
N HIS A 214 -11.06 -15.44 -0.57
CA HIS A 214 -10.38 -15.83 0.67
C HIS A 214 -9.78 -14.64 1.41
N GLU A 215 -9.15 -13.68 0.71
CA GLU A 215 -8.65 -12.45 1.35
C GLU A 215 -9.78 -11.58 1.91
N LEU A 216 -10.90 -11.45 1.19
CA LEU A 216 -12.06 -10.68 1.63
C LEU A 216 -12.70 -11.28 2.89
N VAL A 217 -12.88 -12.60 2.93
CA VAL A 217 -13.37 -13.30 4.12
C VAL A 217 -12.38 -13.17 5.28
N ALA A 218 -11.09 -13.31 5.01
CA ALA A 218 -10.03 -13.14 6.02
C ALA A 218 -10.02 -11.71 6.59
N SER A 219 -10.15 -10.70 5.72
CA SER A 219 -10.21 -9.29 6.16
C SER A 219 -11.42 -9.02 7.07
N ALA A 220 -12.57 -9.55 6.74
CA ALA A 220 -13.78 -9.42 7.55
C ALA A 220 -13.65 -10.14 8.90
N LEU A 221 -13.12 -11.36 8.91
CA LEU A 221 -12.85 -12.12 10.13
C LEU A 221 -11.86 -11.38 11.04
N VAL A 222 -10.79 -10.84 10.47
CA VAL A 222 -9.76 -10.08 11.21
C VAL A 222 -10.35 -8.78 11.77
N THR A 223 -11.22 -8.10 11.03
CA THR A 223 -11.94 -6.92 11.52
C THR A 223 -12.79 -7.25 12.73
N LYS A 224 -13.54 -8.36 12.68
CA LYS A 224 -14.30 -8.88 13.81
C LYS A 224 -13.40 -9.14 15.03
N ILE A 225 -12.31 -9.86 14.83
CA ILE A 225 -11.35 -10.20 15.90
C ILE A 225 -10.75 -8.93 16.52
N ALA A 226 -10.39 -7.95 15.74
CA ALA A 226 -9.86 -6.69 16.23
C ALA A 226 -10.82 -5.99 17.19
N HIS A 227 -12.10 -5.92 16.84
CA HIS A 227 -13.14 -5.30 17.67
C HIS A 227 -13.50 -6.13 18.91
N GLU A 228 -13.36 -7.46 18.84
CA GLU A 228 -13.56 -8.34 20.01
C GLU A 228 -12.44 -8.18 21.04
N ILE A 229 -11.20 -7.98 20.59
CA ILE A 229 -10.04 -7.78 21.46
C ILE A 229 -10.08 -6.40 22.11
N ASP A 230 -10.33 -5.36 21.32
CA ASP A 230 -10.48 -4.00 21.80
C ASP A 230 -11.47 -3.24 20.89
N PRO A 231 -12.64 -2.84 21.41
CA PRO A 231 -13.62 -2.06 20.63
C PRO A 231 -13.10 -0.73 20.10
N GLU A 232 -12.00 -0.20 20.65
CA GLU A 232 -11.37 1.04 20.19
C GLU A 232 -10.48 0.83 18.95
N ASN A 233 -10.18 -0.42 18.58
CA ASN A 233 -9.47 -0.71 17.35
C ASN A 233 -10.24 -0.21 16.13
N GLN A 234 -9.54 0.49 15.24
CA GLN A 234 -10.05 0.97 13.97
C GLN A 234 -9.38 0.18 12.84
N VAL A 235 -10.18 -0.49 12.04
CA VAL A 235 -9.69 -1.32 10.93
C VAL A 235 -10.14 -0.73 9.61
N GLY A 236 -9.20 -0.48 8.71
CA GLY A 236 -9.45 0.02 7.37
C GLY A 236 -9.13 -1.01 6.28
N CYS A 237 -9.76 -0.82 5.12
CA CYS A 237 -9.31 -1.40 3.86
C CYS A 237 -8.34 -0.46 3.16
N MET A 238 -7.58 -0.95 2.20
CA MET A 238 -6.62 -0.14 1.46
C MET A 238 -6.62 -0.47 -0.04
N LEU A 239 -6.99 0.52 -0.84
CA LEU A 239 -7.11 0.44 -2.29
C LEU A 239 -5.90 1.10 -2.97
N ALA A 240 -5.36 0.48 -4.02
CA ALA A 240 -4.57 1.21 -5.03
C ALA A 240 -5.52 2.13 -5.80
N GLY A 241 -5.58 3.39 -5.38
CA GLY A 241 -6.55 4.36 -5.82
C GLY A 241 -6.22 5.03 -7.16
N GLY A 242 -7.09 5.93 -7.57
CA GLY A 242 -7.08 6.61 -8.86
C GLY A 242 -8.18 6.05 -9.75
N ASN A 243 -9.19 6.86 -10.03
CA ASN A 243 -10.28 6.50 -10.91
C ASN A 243 -9.86 6.57 -12.39
N PHE A 244 -10.61 5.89 -13.22
CA PHE A 244 -10.46 5.94 -14.68
C PHE A 244 -11.31 7.06 -15.27
N TYR A 245 -10.67 7.98 -15.99
CA TYR A 245 -11.37 8.88 -16.89
C TYR A 245 -11.73 8.15 -18.19
N PRO A 246 -12.89 8.43 -18.80
CA PRO A 246 -13.14 8.00 -20.16
C PRO A 246 -12.20 8.76 -21.13
N TRP A 247 -11.70 8.07 -22.15
CA TRP A 247 -10.89 8.68 -23.20
C TRP A 247 -11.61 9.81 -23.94
N SER A 248 -12.91 9.63 -24.13
CA SER A 248 -13.78 10.62 -24.74
C SER A 248 -15.18 10.60 -24.12
N CYS A 249 -16.03 11.54 -24.51
CA CYS A 249 -17.44 11.54 -24.14
C CYS A 249 -18.29 10.50 -24.91
N ASN A 250 -17.70 9.65 -25.75
CA ASN A 250 -18.41 8.55 -26.34
C ASN A 250 -18.93 7.61 -25.24
N PRO A 251 -20.24 7.27 -25.22
CA PRO A 251 -20.81 6.37 -24.21
C PRO A 251 -20.05 5.05 -24.03
N GLU A 252 -19.45 4.49 -25.08
CA GLU A 252 -18.65 3.26 -24.99
C GLU A 252 -17.37 3.48 -24.20
N ASP A 253 -16.72 4.62 -24.31
CA ASP A 253 -15.53 4.98 -23.50
C ASP A 253 -15.93 5.22 -22.05
N VAL A 254 -17.07 5.88 -21.80
CA VAL A 254 -17.61 6.10 -20.45
C VAL A 254 -17.91 4.76 -19.78
N TRP A 255 -18.50 3.82 -20.51
CA TRP A 255 -18.77 2.48 -19.99
C TRP A 255 -17.48 1.72 -19.69
N ALA A 256 -16.50 1.76 -20.58
CA ALA A 256 -15.20 1.12 -20.39
C ALA A 256 -14.48 1.64 -19.13
N ALA A 257 -14.52 2.95 -18.88
CA ALA A 257 -13.96 3.56 -17.67
C ALA A 257 -14.68 3.07 -16.42
N MET A 258 -16.02 2.97 -16.45
CA MET A 258 -16.82 2.46 -15.33
C MET A 258 -16.50 0.98 -15.03
N GLU A 259 -16.33 0.15 -16.06
CA GLU A 259 -15.96 -1.27 -15.88
C GLU A 259 -14.58 -1.41 -15.26
N LYS A 260 -13.62 -0.58 -15.67
CA LYS A 260 -12.27 -0.54 -15.08
C LYS A 260 -12.28 -0.08 -13.62
N ASP A 261 -13.07 0.91 -13.28
CA ASP A 261 -13.25 1.32 -11.89
C ASP A 261 -13.86 0.19 -11.05
N ARG A 262 -14.90 -0.49 -11.56
CA ARG A 262 -15.52 -1.62 -10.86
C ARG A 262 -14.58 -2.80 -10.62
N GLU A 263 -13.67 -3.07 -11.54
CA GLU A 263 -12.65 -4.11 -11.37
C GLU A 263 -11.80 -3.87 -10.13
N ASN A 264 -11.41 -2.62 -9.87
CA ASN A 264 -10.63 -2.23 -8.70
C ASN A 264 -11.49 -2.05 -7.45
N LEU A 265 -12.62 -1.37 -7.56
CA LEU A 265 -13.51 -1.07 -6.44
C LEU A 265 -14.25 -2.31 -5.91
N PHE A 266 -14.29 -3.41 -6.65
CA PHE A 266 -14.90 -4.67 -6.22
C PHE A 266 -14.49 -5.06 -4.80
N PHE A 267 -13.21 -4.99 -4.48
CA PHE A 267 -12.69 -5.34 -3.17
C PHE A 267 -13.23 -4.43 -2.06
N ILE A 268 -13.21 -3.12 -2.30
CA ILE A 268 -13.67 -2.14 -1.32
C ILE A 268 -15.18 -2.16 -1.19
N ASP A 269 -15.91 -2.44 -2.29
CA ASP A 269 -17.35 -2.67 -2.24
C ASP A 269 -17.70 -3.76 -1.23
N VAL A 270 -16.94 -4.84 -1.20
CA VAL A 270 -17.14 -5.94 -0.25
C VAL A 270 -16.71 -5.54 1.16
N GLN A 271 -15.52 -4.98 1.32
CA GLN A 271 -14.97 -4.66 2.65
C GLN A 271 -15.71 -3.52 3.34
N ALA A 272 -16.23 -2.55 2.61
CA ALA A 272 -16.93 -1.40 3.16
C ALA A 272 -18.44 -1.56 3.23
N ARG A 273 -19.05 -2.37 2.36
CA ARG A 273 -20.50 -2.57 2.26
C ARG A 273 -20.99 -3.92 2.78
N GLY A 274 -20.10 -4.87 3.00
CA GLY A 274 -20.38 -6.15 3.66
C GLY A 274 -21.05 -7.21 2.79
N ALA A 275 -21.05 -7.01 1.47
CA ALA A 275 -21.62 -7.98 0.52
C ALA A 275 -21.00 -7.79 -0.87
N TYR A 276 -21.05 -8.83 -1.69
CA TYR A 276 -20.65 -8.72 -3.09
C TYR A 276 -21.55 -7.72 -3.83
N PRO A 277 -20.95 -6.84 -4.64
CA PRO A 277 -21.72 -5.89 -5.44
C PRO A 277 -22.55 -6.59 -6.50
N SER A 278 -23.68 -5.98 -6.86
CA SER A 278 -24.64 -6.57 -7.81
C SER A 278 -24.04 -6.91 -9.18
N TYR A 279 -23.06 -6.14 -9.65
CA TYR A 279 -22.41 -6.38 -10.94
C TYR A 279 -21.48 -7.61 -10.95
N ALA A 280 -21.07 -8.10 -9.78
CA ALA A 280 -20.14 -9.24 -9.70
C ALA A 280 -20.67 -10.52 -10.36
N ALA A 281 -21.96 -10.80 -10.20
CA ALA A 281 -22.58 -11.99 -10.79
C ALA A 281 -22.47 -12.02 -12.33
N ARG A 282 -22.63 -10.87 -12.97
CA ARG A 282 -22.48 -10.76 -14.43
C ARG A 282 -21.02 -10.89 -14.85
N VAL A 283 -20.12 -10.16 -14.17
CA VAL A 283 -18.68 -10.21 -14.45
C VAL A 283 -18.15 -11.64 -14.33
N PHE A 284 -18.52 -12.35 -13.29
CA PHE A 284 -18.08 -13.73 -13.08
C PHE A 284 -18.62 -14.68 -14.15
N ARG A 285 -19.89 -14.55 -14.51
CA ARG A 285 -20.48 -15.36 -15.59
C ARG A 285 -19.77 -15.12 -16.93
N GLU A 286 -19.50 -13.87 -17.28
CA GLU A 286 -18.83 -13.51 -18.53
C GLU A 286 -17.36 -13.99 -18.57
N LYS A 287 -16.69 -14.04 -17.42
CA LYS A 287 -15.31 -14.54 -17.28
C LYS A 287 -15.21 -16.04 -17.01
N GLY A 288 -16.33 -16.74 -16.86
CA GLY A 288 -16.34 -18.15 -16.49
C GLY A 288 -15.82 -18.43 -15.09
N ILE A 289 -16.09 -17.52 -14.15
CA ILE A 289 -15.68 -17.61 -12.76
C ILE A 289 -16.82 -18.16 -11.91
N GLU A 290 -16.49 -19.13 -11.07
CA GLU A 290 -17.40 -19.71 -10.10
C GLU A 290 -16.72 -19.70 -8.73
N ILE A 291 -17.20 -18.84 -7.84
CA ILE A 291 -16.64 -18.71 -6.48
C ILE A 291 -17.20 -19.84 -5.62
N GLU A 292 -16.28 -20.55 -4.97
CA GLU A 292 -16.61 -21.53 -3.94
C GLU A 292 -16.87 -20.81 -2.62
N TRP A 293 -18.12 -20.72 -2.22
CA TRP A 293 -18.56 -20.20 -0.94
C TRP A 293 -18.66 -21.32 0.08
N GLN A 294 -18.38 -20.99 1.33
CA GLN A 294 -18.68 -21.86 2.48
C GLN A 294 -19.71 -21.22 3.38
N ASP A 295 -20.37 -22.08 4.18
CA ASP A 295 -21.34 -21.62 5.17
C ASP A 295 -20.70 -20.63 6.15
N GLY A 296 -21.36 -19.50 6.35
CA GLY A 296 -20.88 -18.42 7.20
C GLY A 296 -20.07 -17.33 6.50
N ASP A 297 -19.60 -17.52 5.26
CA ASP A 297 -18.83 -16.49 4.52
C ASP A 297 -19.60 -15.19 4.38
N ALA A 298 -20.85 -15.27 3.91
CA ALA A 298 -21.70 -14.10 3.72
C ALA A 298 -21.97 -13.34 5.03
N GLU A 299 -22.05 -14.05 6.15
CA GLU A 299 -22.23 -13.46 7.46
C GLU A 299 -20.94 -12.80 7.96
N LEU A 300 -19.78 -13.43 7.76
CA LEU A 300 -18.48 -12.84 8.10
C LEU A 300 -18.24 -11.54 7.33
N LEU A 301 -18.56 -11.48 6.05
CA LEU A 301 -18.38 -10.28 5.23
C LEU A 301 -19.10 -9.04 5.76
N ARG A 302 -20.14 -9.20 6.61
CA ARG A 302 -20.85 -8.08 7.25
C ARG A 302 -20.04 -7.33 8.29
N HIS A 303 -18.90 -7.88 8.74
CA HIS A 303 -17.94 -7.16 9.57
C HIS A 303 -17.13 -6.20 8.71
N THR A 304 -17.74 -5.05 8.42
CA THR A 304 -17.20 -4.03 7.53
C THR A 304 -16.12 -3.19 8.21
N VAL A 305 -15.28 -2.56 7.39
CA VAL A 305 -14.23 -1.67 7.86
C VAL A 305 -14.76 -0.39 8.50
N ASP A 306 -13.99 0.18 9.42
CA ASP A 306 -14.34 1.44 10.10
C ASP A 306 -14.06 2.67 9.23
N PHE A 307 -13.04 2.60 8.38
CA PHE A 307 -12.67 3.65 7.44
C PHE A 307 -12.12 3.05 6.14
N VAL A 308 -12.12 3.87 5.10
CA VAL A 308 -11.56 3.50 3.79
C VAL A 308 -10.26 4.23 3.58
N SER A 309 -9.19 3.50 3.34
CA SER A 309 -7.90 4.06 3.00
C SER A 309 -7.49 3.72 1.58
N PHE A 310 -6.60 4.52 1.02
CA PHE A 310 -6.14 4.34 -0.35
C PHE A 310 -4.79 4.99 -0.58
N SER A 311 -4.11 4.53 -1.63
CA SER A 311 -2.99 5.22 -2.24
C SER A 311 -3.47 6.06 -3.42
N TYR A 312 -2.84 7.21 -3.64
CA TYR A 312 -3.04 8.01 -4.83
C TYR A 312 -1.72 8.56 -5.35
N TYR A 313 -1.37 8.19 -6.55
CA TYR A 313 -0.18 8.69 -7.25
C TYR A 313 -0.54 9.36 -8.56
N ALA A 314 -1.53 8.81 -9.25
CA ALA A 314 -1.97 9.24 -10.56
C ALA A 314 -3.42 8.83 -10.81
N SER A 315 -4.12 9.57 -11.68
CA SER A 315 -5.35 9.13 -12.29
C SER A 315 -5.07 8.20 -13.48
N ARG A 316 -6.10 7.56 -13.98
CA ARG A 316 -6.04 6.60 -15.08
C ARG A 316 -6.99 7.00 -16.19
N CYS A 317 -6.84 6.39 -17.36
CA CYS A 317 -7.71 6.63 -18.50
C CYS A 317 -8.03 5.32 -19.20
N ALA A 318 -9.27 5.16 -19.66
CA ALA A 318 -9.73 3.99 -20.39
C ALA A 318 -10.55 4.35 -21.62
N SER A 319 -10.49 3.50 -22.64
CA SER A 319 -11.29 3.56 -23.85
C SER A 319 -11.90 2.19 -24.14
N ALA A 320 -12.99 2.14 -24.88
CA ALA A 320 -13.53 0.93 -25.43
C ALA A 320 -12.52 0.17 -26.30
N ASP A 321 -11.62 0.90 -26.94
CA ASP A 321 -10.46 0.35 -27.63
C ASP A 321 -9.16 0.58 -26.83
N MET A 322 -8.82 -0.39 -26.00
CA MET A 322 -7.59 -0.39 -25.18
C MET A 322 -6.35 -0.91 -25.91
N ASN A 323 -6.46 -1.30 -27.17
CA ASN A 323 -5.35 -1.85 -27.97
C ASN A 323 -4.39 -0.77 -28.50
N GLU A 324 -4.53 0.45 -28.04
CA GLU A 324 -3.80 1.57 -28.59
C GLU A 324 -2.37 1.73 -28.08
N LYS A 325 -1.58 2.37 -28.94
CA LYS A 325 -0.13 2.56 -28.87
C LYS A 325 0.35 3.42 -27.70
N ASN A 326 -0.56 3.99 -26.90
CA ASN A 326 -0.26 4.96 -25.83
C ASN A 326 -0.69 4.45 -24.44
N SER A 327 -0.35 3.21 -24.11
CA SER A 327 -0.61 2.68 -22.78
C SER A 327 0.52 3.03 -21.80
N SER A 328 0.15 3.30 -20.57
CA SER A 328 1.05 3.42 -19.43
C SER A 328 0.57 2.52 -18.30
N ALA A 329 1.43 2.23 -17.35
CA ALA A 329 1.05 1.54 -16.13
C ALA A 329 1.56 2.34 -14.94
N ALA A 330 0.64 2.94 -14.20
CA ALA A 330 0.95 3.49 -12.90
C ALA A 330 0.54 2.47 -11.84
N ASN A 331 1.48 2.12 -10.97
CA ASN A 331 1.26 1.15 -9.91
C ASN A 331 0.69 -0.20 -10.42
N VAL A 332 1.30 -0.74 -11.48
CA VAL A 332 0.98 -1.99 -12.22
C VAL A 332 -0.42 -2.07 -12.84
N VAL A 333 -1.27 -1.07 -12.67
CA VAL A 333 -2.60 -1.03 -13.29
C VAL A 333 -2.50 -0.41 -14.68
N LYS A 334 -2.91 -1.13 -15.71
CA LYS A 334 -2.90 -0.63 -17.10
C LYS A 334 -3.85 0.53 -17.28
N SER A 335 -3.36 1.57 -17.99
CA SER A 335 -4.08 2.78 -18.31
C SER A 335 -3.66 3.29 -19.68
N LEU A 336 -4.54 4.01 -20.35
CA LEU A 336 -4.12 4.87 -21.45
C LEU A 336 -3.44 6.13 -20.89
N THR A 337 -2.52 6.69 -21.65
CA THR A 337 -1.88 7.95 -21.28
C THR A 337 -2.84 9.11 -21.52
N ASN A 338 -3.22 9.82 -20.45
CA ASN A 338 -4.06 11.01 -20.58
C ASN A 338 -3.26 12.17 -21.20
N PRO A 339 -3.68 12.71 -22.35
CA PRO A 339 -2.95 13.79 -23.03
C PRO A 339 -3.09 15.16 -22.35
N HIS A 340 -3.98 15.31 -21.39
CA HIS A 340 -4.33 16.58 -20.74
C HIS A 340 -3.57 16.84 -19.44
N ILE A 341 -2.78 15.88 -18.96
CA ILE A 341 -2.02 16.00 -17.71
C ILE A 341 -0.53 15.78 -17.92
N PRO A 342 0.33 16.50 -17.18
CA PRO A 342 1.77 16.27 -17.23
C PRO A 342 2.15 14.93 -16.59
N ARG A 343 3.37 14.47 -16.88
CA ARG A 343 3.87 13.19 -16.38
C ARG A 343 5.20 13.34 -15.65
N SER A 344 5.42 12.46 -14.66
CA SER A 344 6.69 12.32 -13.98
C SER A 344 7.75 11.67 -14.88
N ALA A 345 9.00 11.63 -14.42
CA ALA A 345 10.10 10.97 -15.12
C ALA A 345 9.86 9.45 -15.34
N TRP A 346 9.01 8.82 -14.53
CA TRP A 346 8.58 7.42 -14.69
C TRP A 346 7.26 7.27 -15.49
N GLY A 347 6.79 8.34 -16.11
CA GLY A 347 5.60 8.32 -16.97
C GLY A 347 4.26 8.34 -16.24
N TRP A 348 4.25 8.53 -14.93
CA TRP A 348 3.01 8.62 -14.15
C TRP A 348 2.38 9.99 -14.28
N GLY A 349 1.07 10.04 -14.51
CA GLY A 349 0.35 11.30 -14.64
C GLY A 349 0.32 12.08 -13.32
N ILE A 350 0.59 13.39 -13.40
CA ILE A 350 0.51 14.29 -12.25
C ILE A 350 -0.85 14.98 -12.28
N ASP A 351 -1.78 14.53 -11.45
CA ASP A 351 -3.17 14.97 -11.47
C ASP A 351 -3.73 15.24 -10.05
N PRO A 352 -3.46 16.41 -9.49
CA PRO A 352 -3.99 16.77 -8.18
C PRO A 352 -5.52 16.84 -8.13
N LEU A 353 -6.17 17.33 -9.19
CA LEU A 353 -7.63 17.36 -9.25
C LEU A 353 -8.24 15.95 -9.23
N GLY A 354 -7.54 14.98 -9.84
CA GLY A 354 -7.93 13.57 -9.79
C GLY A 354 -7.99 13.01 -8.36
N LEU A 355 -7.17 13.51 -7.45
CA LEU A 355 -7.25 13.16 -6.03
C LEU A 355 -8.59 13.64 -5.43
N ARG A 356 -8.96 14.90 -5.65
CA ARG A 356 -10.25 15.45 -5.18
C ARG A 356 -11.43 14.66 -5.76
N ILE A 357 -11.38 14.34 -7.06
CA ILE A 357 -12.41 13.54 -7.74
C ILE A 357 -12.48 12.13 -7.11
N THR A 358 -11.35 11.47 -6.92
CA THR A 358 -11.29 10.13 -6.30
C THR A 358 -11.90 10.14 -4.90
N MET A 359 -11.55 11.12 -4.07
CA MET A 359 -12.08 11.23 -2.70
C MET A 359 -13.59 11.45 -2.68
N ASN A 360 -14.11 12.32 -3.56
CA ASN A 360 -15.56 12.53 -3.69
C ASN A 360 -16.27 11.24 -4.11
N MET A 361 -15.78 10.57 -5.12
CA MET A 361 -16.36 9.30 -5.60
C MET A 361 -16.35 8.20 -4.53
N MET A 362 -15.27 8.07 -3.77
CA MET A 362 -15.16 7.07 -2.71
C MET A 362 -16.10 7.38 -1.55
N TYR A 363 -16.21 8.64 -1.15
CA TYR A 363 -17.09 9.00 -0.05
C TYR A 363 -18.57 8.86 -0.46
N ASP A 364 -18.96 9.30 -1.65
CA ASP A 364 -20.30 9.09 -2.18
C ASP A 364 -20.70 7.61 -2.19
N ARG A 365 -19.73 6.73 -2.51
CA ARG A 365 -19.97 5.29 -2.62
C ARG A 365 -20.04 4.57 -1.27
N TYR A 366 -19.23 4.95 -0.29
CA TYR A 366 -19.06 4.19 0.96
C TYR A 366 -19.57 4.90 2.20
N GLN A 367 -19.67 6.23 2.21
CA GLN A 367 -20.12 7.04 3.35
C GLN A 367 -19.34 6.71 4.64
N LYS A 368 -18.03 6.45 4.51
CA LYS A 368 -17.12 6.20 5.63
C LYS A 368 -15.96 7.20 5.59
N PRO A 369 -15.34 7.52 6.74
CA PRO A 369 -14.16 8.37 6.76
C PRO A 369 -13.07 7.84 5.82
N LEU A 370 -12.33 8.75 5.18
CA LEU A 370 -11.23 8.43 4.29
C LEU A 370 -9.88 8.70 4.96
N PHE A 371 -8.88 7.91 4.60
CA PHE A 371 -7.50 8.14 4.96
C PHE A 371 -6.62 7.98 3.71
N LEU A 372 -5.92 9.05 3.32
CA LEU A 372 -4.94 8.99 2.24
C LEU A 372 -3.61 8.50 2.82
N VAL A 373 -3.33 7.20 2.70
CA VAL A 373 -2.20 6.54 3.37
C VAL A 373 -0.94 6.44 2.53
N GLU A 374 -1.05 6.74 1.24
CA GLU A 374 0.11 6.85 0.35
C GLU A 374 -0.13 7.92 -0.72
N ASN A 375 0.83 8.82 -0.86
CA ASN A 375 0.92 9.78 -1.94
C ASN A 375 2.37 10.25 -2.07
N GLY A 376 2.89 10.44 -3.26
CA GLY A 376 4.25 10.89 -3.44
C GLY A 376 4.71 10.87 -4.89
N LEU A 377 5.85 11.47 -5.12
CA LEU A 377 6.53 11.56 -6.41
C LEU A 377 7.85 10.80 -6.37
N GLY A 378 7.95 9.75 -7.17
CA GLY A 378 9.22 9.09 -7.43
C GLY A 378 10.08 9.94 -8.37
N ALA A 379 11.24 10.35 -7.92
CA ALA A 379 12.15 11.21 -8.67
C ALA A 379 13.61 10.85 -8.38
N ARG A 380 14.49 11.22 -9.31
CA ARG A 380 15.94 11.18 -9.07
C ARG A 380 16.35 12.46 -8.37
N ASP A 381 16.92 12.30 -7.19
CA ASP A 381 17.45 13.40 -6.41
C ASP A 381 18.96 13.51 -6.62
N GLU A 382 19.46 14.74 -6.74
CA GLU A 382 20.87 15.04 -6.89
C GLU A 382 21.38 15.75 -5.64
N ILE A 383 22.57 15.35 -5.21
CA ILE A 383 23.29 15.99 -4.11
C ILE A 383 24.22 17.03 -4.74
N ASP A 384 24.09 18.28 -4.34
CA ASP A 384 24.94 19.37 -4.84
C ASP A 384 26.36 19.36 -4.19
N ALA A 385 27.19 20.31 -4.60
CA ALA A 385 28.56 20.43 -4.09
C ALA A 385 28.64 20.74 -2.59
N ASN A 386 27.55 21.22 -1.98
CA ASN A 386 27.45 21.50 -0.56
C ASN A 386 26.85 20.33 0.26
N GLY A 387 26.47 19.26 -0.42
CA GLY A 387 25.79 18.11 0.20
C GLY A 387 24.29 18.33 0.41
N GLU A 388 23.69 19.30 -0.26
CA GLU A 388 22.27 19.64 -0.14
C GLU A 388 21.46 19.00 -1.28
N ILE A 389 20.18 18.73 -1.02
CA ILE A 389 19.24 18.16 -2.00
C ILE A 389 18.06 19.12 -2.15
N HIS A 390 17.98 19.74 -3.31
CA HIS A 390 16.97 20.73 -3.68
C HIS A 390 15.83 20.06 -4.48
N ASP A 391 14.90 19.43 -3.79
CA ASP A 391 13.81 18.68 -4.38
C ASP A 391 12.50 19.49 -4.49
N ASP A 392 12.59 20.67 -5.09
CA ASP A 392 11.48 21.61 -5.32
C ASP A 392 10.33 20.95 -6.13
N TYR A 393 10.66 20.06 -7.06
CA TYR A 393 9.68 19.26 -7.81
C TYR A 393 8.81 18.39 -6.91
N ARG A 394 9.37 17.85 -5.82
CA ARG A 394 8.62 17.07 -4.82
C ARG A 394 7.74 17.98 -3.98
N ILE A 395 8.24 19.12 -3.55
CA ILE A 395 7.47 20.13 -2.84
C ILE A 395 6.28 20.56 -3.69
N SER A 396 6.49 20.89 -4.96
CA SER A 396 5.43 21.29 -5.86
C SER A 396 4.36 20.22 -6.04
N TYR A 397 4.76 18.94 -6.20
CA TYR A 397 3.83 17.82 -6.29
C TYR A 397 2.97 17.67 -5.03
N LEU A 398 3.61 17.61 -3.86
CA LEU A 398 2.94 17.40 -2.58
C LEU A 398 2.03 18.59 -2.24
N LYS A 399 2.48 19.82 -2.46
CA LYS A 399 1.70 21.04 -2.25
C LYS A 399 0.36 20.99 -3.01
N GLN A 400 0.41 20.66 -4.30
CA GLN A 400 -0.78 20.60 -5.15
C GLN A 400 -1.76 19.50 -4.69
N HIS A 401 -1.23 18.33 -4.25
CA HIS A 401 -2.06 17.23 -3.76
C HIS A 401 -2.66 17.54 -2.38
N ILE A 402 -1.91 18.17 -1.48
CA ILE A 402 -2.43 18.62 -0.18
C ILE A 402 -3.52 19.66 -0.37
N GLN A 403 -3.36 20.60 -1.32
CA GLN A 403 -4.39 21.56 -1.68
C GLN A 403 -5.66 20.86 -2.19
N ALA A 404 -5.52 19.89 -3.09
CA ALA A 404 -6.65 19.12 -3.63
C ALA A 404 -7.38 18.32 -2.52
N MET A 405 -6.64 17.74 -1.58
CA MET A 405 -7.21 17.06 -0.41
C MET A 405 -7.98 18.05 0.48
N GLY A 406 -7.44 19.23 0.70
CA GLY A 406 -8.11 20.29 1.43
C GLY A 406 -9.42 20.75 0.77
N GLU A 407 -9.45 20.84 -0.55
CA GLU A 407 -10.68 21.12 -1.31
C GLU A 407 -11.70 19.98 -1.16
N ALA A 408 -11.26 18.72 -1.13
CA ALA A 408 -12.15 17.58 -0.86
C ALA A 408 -12.74 17.65 0.56
N ILE A 409 -11.96 18.07 1.55
CA ILE A 409 -12.48 18.32 2.91
C ILE A 409 -13.53 19.44 2.88
N ALA A 410 -13.28 20.51 2.13
CA ALA A 410 -14.25 21.60 1.95
C ALA A 410 -15.53 21.14 1.21
N ASP A 411 -15.45 20.11 0.36
CA ASP A 411 -16.61 19.46 -0.24
C ASP A 411 -17.45 18.67 0.79
N GLY A 412 -16.99 18.53 2.03
CA GLY A 412 -17.69 17.85 3.12
C GLY A 412 -17.23 16.43 3.40
N ILE A 413 -16.08 16.03 2.87
CA ILE A 413 -15.54 14.69 3.07
C ILE A 413 -14.77 14.61 4.39
N PRO A 414 -15.11 13.68 5.30
CA PRO A 414 -14.34 13.44 6.51
C PRO A 414 -13.04 12.70 6.18
N VAL A 415 -11.92 13.39 6.25
CA VAL A 415 -10.58 12.85 6.02
C VAL A 415 -9.84 12.78 7.35
N MET A 416 -9.39 11.59 7.73
CA MET A 416 -8.72 11.33 9.02
C MET A 416 -7.27 11.81 9.03
N GLY A 417 -6.58 11.68 7.90
CA GLY A 417 -5.16 11.98 7.84
C GLY A 417 -4.54 11.76 6.47
N TYR A 418 -3.25 12.03 6.44
CA TYR A 418 -2.41 11.96 5.25
C TYR A 418 -1.02 11.43 5.61
N THR A 419 -0.60 10.39 4.90
CA THR A 419 0.78 9.88 4.99
C THR A 419 1.42 9.86 3.62
N THR A 420 2.57 10.50 3.49
CA THR A 420 3.36 10.48 2.26
C THR A 420 4.01 9.12 2.08
N TRP A 421 4.11 8.66 0.84
CA TRP A 421 4.80 7.40 0.58
C TRP A 421 6.31 7.54 0.64
N GLY A 422 6.95 6.57 1.30
CA GLY A 422 8.39 6.47 1.37
C GLY A 422 9.04 7.70 2.01
N CYS A 423 8.52 8.15 3.15
CA CYS A 423 8.97 9.38 3.84
C CYS A 423 10.48 9.42 4.12
N ILE A 424 11.12 8.28 4.21
CA ILE A 424 12.56 8.04 4.09
C ILE A 424 12.76 7.23 2.82
N ASP A 425 13.74 7.59 1.99
CA ASP A 425 14.02 6.86 0.74
C ASP A 425 14.11 5.37 0.99
N LEU A 426 13.45 4.59 0.16
CA LEU A 426 13.34 3.14 0.28
C LEU A 426 13.41 2.46 -1.09
N VAL A 427 13.45 1.15 -1.09
CA VAL A 427 13.39 0.36 -2.33
C VAL A 427 12.03 0.54 -3.00
N ALA A 428 12.01 1.02 -4.24
CA ALA A 428 10.77 1.17 -5.00
C ALA A 428 10.15 -0.20 -5.31
N ALA A 429 8.87 -0.38 -4.98
CA ALA A 429 8.19 -1.66 -5.19
C ALA A 429 8.06 -2.03 -6.67
N SER A 430 7.84 -1.04 -7.54
CA SER A 430 7.68 -1.27 -8.98
C SER A 430 8.98 -1.72 -9.65
N THR A 431 10.07 -1.01 -9.42
CA THR A 431 11.33 -1.16 -10.17
C THR A 431 12.42 -1.88 -9.37
N GLY A 432 12.32 -1.94 -8.04
CA GLY A 432 13.38 -2.45 -7.18
C GLY A 432 14.57 -1.50 -7.05
N GLU A 433 14.41 -0.26 -7.45
CA GLU A 433 15.47 0.76 -7.48
C GLU A 433 15.42 1.67 -6.27
N MET A 434 16.57 2.06 -5.77
CA MET A 434 16.73 3.13 -4.78
C MET A 434 16.73 4.51 -5.43
N SER A 435 17.12 4.61 -6.69
CA SER A 435 17.18 5.88 -7.45
C SER A 435 15.80 6.48 -7.73
N LYS A 436 14.73 5.70 -7.64
CA LYS A 436 13.35 6.18 -7.66
C LYS A 436 12.94 6.63 -6.26
N ARG A 437 13.32 7.84 -5.90
CA ARG A 437 13.22 8.36 -4.55
C ARG A 437 11.92 9.10 -4.29
N TYR A 438 11.33 8.86 -3.12
CA TYR A 438 10.06 9.47 -2.69
C TYR A 438 10.20 10.34 -1.44
N GLY A 439 11.29 10.16 -0.67
CA GLY A 439 11.39 10.60 0.71
C GLY A 439 11.71 12.06 0.91
N PHE A 440 11.51 12.50 2.14
CA PHE A 440 12.03 13.74 2.70
C PHE A 440 13.47 13.60 3.19
N VAL A 441 13.90 12.37 3.39
CA VAL A 441 15.22 12.00 3.85
C VAL A 441 15.88 11.12 2.79
N TYR A 442 17.02 11.57 2.31
CA TYR A 442 17.86 10.85 1.37
C TYR A 442 18.60 9.74 2.11
N VAL A 443 18.63 8.55 1.53
CA VAL A 443 19.43 7.43 2.01
C VAL A 443 20.56 7.17 1.01
N ASP A 444 21.80 7.18 1.48
CA ASP A 444 22.99 6.89 0.67
C ASP A 444 23.04 5.39 0.33
N ARG A 445 22.32 5.02 -0.71
CA ARG A 445 22.22 3.67 -1.26
C ARG A 445 21.92 3.75 -2.74
N ASP A 446 22.65 2.98 -3.55
CA ASP A 446 22.42 2.87 -4.98
C ASP A 446 21.49 1.69 -5.34
N ASP A 447 21.24 1.50 -6.63
CA ASP A 447 20.36 0.43 -7.15
C ASP A 447 20.97 -0.98 -7.05
N HIS A 448 22.24 -1.07 -6.67
CA HIS A 448 23.00 -2.32 -6.53
C HIS A 448 23.37 -2.65 -5.09
N GLY A 449 22.86 -1.87 -4.14
CA GLY A 449 23.10 -2.11 -2.72
C GLY A 449 24.39 -1.52 -2.17
N ASN A 450 25.05 -0.62 -2.90
CA ASN A 450 26.23 0.09 -2.40
C ASN A 450 25.83 1.41 -1.72
N GLY A 451 26.64 1.86 -0.80
CA GLY A 451 26.44 3.11 -0.05
C GLY A 451 26.59 2.93 1.45
N SER A 452 26.68 4.04 2.16
CA SER A 452 26.88 4.07 3.60
C SER A 452 25.60 3.92 4.42
N LEU A 453 24.42 4.00 3.78
CA LEU A 453 23.11 4.09 4.41
C LEU A 453 22.93 5.37 5.27
N ALA A 454 23.77 6.37 5.11
CA ALA A 454 23.63 7.64 5.81
C ALA A 454 22.32 8.35 5.41
N ARG A 455 21.69 9.01 6.37
CA ARG A 455 20.46 9.80 6.19
C ARG A 455 20.80 11.28 6.06
N THR A 456 20.26 11.93 5.01
CA THR A 456 20.40 13.37 4.77
C THR A 456 19.04 13.99 4.56
N ARG A 457 18.73 15.06 5.30
CA ARG A 457 17.47 15.81 5.15
C ARG A 457 17.48 16.55 3.83
N LYS A 458 16.38 16.43 3.05
CA LYS A 458 16.19 17.16 1.80
C LYS A 458 15.51 18.51 2.07
N LYS A 459 15.45 19.41 1.09
CA LYS A 459 14.70 20.67 1.20
C LYS A 459 13.24 20.41 1.58
N SER A 460 12.62 19.41 1.01
CA SER A 460 11.25 18.98 1.31
C SER A 460 11.02 18.57 2.77
N PHE A 461 12.05 18.12 3.49
CA PHE A 461 11.96 17.82 4.93
C PHE A 461 11.53 19.06 5.74
N TRP A 462 12.16 20.18 5.48
CA TRP A 462 11.90 21.45 6.18
C TRP A 462 10.56 22.05 5.76
N TRP A 463 10.23 21.94 4.50
CA TRP A 463 8.94 22.36 3.97
C TRP A 463 7.79 21.56 4.63
N TYR A 464 7.90 20.25 4.67
CA TYR A 464 6.84 19.39 5.25
C TYR A 464 6.71 19.59 6.76
N LYS A 465 7.82 19.82 7.46
CA LYS A 465 7.80 20.21 8.87
C LYS A 465 6.95 21.47 9.10
N LYS A 466 7.09 22.46 8.24
CA LYS A 466 6.29 23.69 8.29
C LYS A 466 4.80 23.42 7.98
N VAL A 467 4.51 22.58 6.99
CA VAL A 467 3.14 22.16 6.67
C VAL A 467 2.46 21.53 7.88
N ILE A 468 3.12 20.59 8.53
CA ILE A 468 2.59 19.92 9.73
C ILE A 468 2.38 20.92 10.87
N ALA A 469 3.37 21.74 11.16
CA ALA A 469 3.30 22.73 12.25
C ALA A 469 2.15 23.71 12.07
N SER A 470 1.78 24.03 10.83
CA SER A 470 0.67 24.93 10.49
C SER A 470 -0.67 24.19 10.30
N ASN A 471 -0.74 22.89 10.55
CA ASN A 471 -1.89 22.05 10.22
C ASN A 471 -2.37 22.25 8.76
N GLY A 472 -1.41 22.29 7.82
CA GLY A 472 -1.69 22.41 6.39
C GLY A 472 -2.05 23.83 5.90
N CYS A 473 -2.01 24.83 6.76
CA CYS A 473 -2.34 26.21 6.37
C CYS A 473 -1.20 26.91 5.61
N ASP A 474 0.05 26.59 5.92
CA ASP A 474 1.22 27.15 5.25
C ASP A 474 1.86 26.15 4.29
N LEU A 475 1.51 26.28 3.02
CA LEU A 475 2.07 25.50 1.90
C LEU A 475 3.08 26.32 1.07
N SER A 476 3.55 27.48 1.57
CA SER A 476 4.56 28.29 0.87
C SER A 476 5.88 27.52 0.74
N GLU A 477 6.64 27.79 -0.31
CA GLU A 477 7.95 27.18 -0.57
C GLU A 477 9.07 27.83 0.24
#